data_3149eca42a63a42f11e2535d2ad62dde
#
_entry.id   3149eca42a63a42f11e2535d2ad62dde
#
_cell.length_a   1.000
_cell.length_b   1.000
_cell.length_c   1.000
_cell.angle_alpha   90.00
_cell.angle_beta   90.00
_cell.angle_gamma   90.00
#
_symmetry.space_group_name_H-M   'P 1'
#
loop_
_entity.id
_entity.type
_entity.pdbx_description
1 polymer ?
#
loop_
_entity_poly.entity_id
_entity_poly.type
_entity_poly.pdbx_seq_one_letter_code
_entity_poly.pdbx_strand_id
1 'polypeptide(L)'
;MLQSLSIRNFVLIDELTIQFTPHFSVITGETGAGKSILLGAIALLMGQRADSSTIRPGAERCVIEARFTHLDAAVGAMLEEEDIDSDEEECIVRREITAKGKSRVFVNDTPASLQLLKRLSEYLIDIHSQHKNLLLGDAGFQLSVLDLYSGELPLLSEYQAAFRAFRSEQRAYEEACQEAEELRREQDYLQFQYDQLEEAEVESGELESLEEEERQLSHAQEIREELSSAASALEDDEHGALPALFHALRSVESIRRYHTPAAEWCERLESARIELQDLASSMSDEAEEVTFSPKRLAKVEARLDLIRGLLHKHSLASCDELIALRDDLSGRLEQINSSDEHLTALSEALKKREAEVLRLGKALSKTRTKAARTIESALITMLHELGMPHVRFVIRQDLLDSPTLHGLDHVTFLFSANKEIEPEPVAEIASGGEISRLMLAIKALIADRRSLPTIIFDEIDTGVSGETAERIATILRRMGESMQVLAVTHLPQIAAAGEDHFYIYKEHGEASTRSYIRHLTAEERIDEIARMQSGSKLTDVTRAAAKALLETAQS
;
A
#
# COMPACT_ATOMS: atom_id res chain seq x y z
N MET A 1 27.00 19.25 1.94
CA MET A 1 27.43 20.44 1.16
C MET A 1 28.00 19.99 -0.18
N LEU A 2 27.75 20.70 -1.26
CA LEU A 2 28.36 20.42 -2.58
C LEU A 2 29.83 20.81 -2.56
N GLN A 3 30.72 19.83 -2.54
CA GLN A 3 32.17 20.05 -2.49
C GLN A 3 32.73 20.26 -3.90
N SER A 4 32.37 19.41 -4.84
CA SER A 4 32.84 19.52 -6.22
C SER A 4 31.80 19.13 -7.25
N LEU A 5 31.90 19.70 -8.43
CA LEU A 5 31.07 19.37 -9.58
C LEU A 5 31.97 19.19 -10.83
N SER A 6 31.91 18.01 -11.41
CA SER A 6 32.60 17.68 -12.66
C SER A 6 31.58 17.45 -13.77
N ILE A 7 31.78 18.11 -14.90
CA ILE A 7 30.88 18.04 -16.07
C ILE A 7 31.75 17.74 -17.31
N ARG A 8 31.34 16.71 -18.07
CA ARG A 8 32.01 16.34 -19.34
C ARG A 8 30.98 16.20 -20.45
N ASN A 9 31.26 16.82 -21.59
CA ASN A 9 30.47 16.76 -22.83
C ASN A 9 28.99 17.18 -22.65
N PHE A 10 28.77 18.27 -21.95
CA PHE A 10 27.42 18.78 -21.69
C PHE A 10 27.20 20.12 -22.40
N VAL A 11 26.27 20.17 -23.35
CA VAL A 11 25.93 21.36 -24.17
C VAL A 11 27.16 22.06 -24.70
N LEU A 12 27.59 23.18 -24.13
CA LEU A 12 28.78 23.96 -24.52
C LEU A 12 30.01 23.65 -23.65
N ILE A 13 29.87 22.82 -22.62
CA ILE A 13 30.95 22.41 -21.72
C ILE A 13 31.62 21.16 -22.28
N ASP A 14 32.92 21.23 -22.55
CA ASP A 14 33.75 20.09 -22.94
C ASP A 14 34.17 19.29 -21.70
N GLU A 15 34.93 19.93 -20.84
CA GLU A 15 35.31 19.44 -19.51
C GLU A 15 35.41 20.61 -18.56
N LEU A 16 34.82 20.43 -17.38
CA LEU A 16 34.76 21.43 -16.32
C LEU A 16 34.81 20.75 -14.99
N THR A 17 35.66 21.20 -14.08
CA THR A 17 35.64 20.79 -12.67
C THR A 17 35.69 22.03 -11.80
N ILE A 18 34.73 22.16 -10.87
CA ILE A 18 34.63 23.27 -9.95
C ILE A 18 34.73 22.69 -8.53
N GLN A 19 35.54 23.38 -7.71
CA GLN A 19 35.55 23.15 -6.27
C GLN A 19 34.79 24.30 -5.63
N PHE A 20 33.75 23.96 -4.84
CA PHE A 20 32.98 24.93 -4.11
C PHE A 20 33.44 24.99 -2.65
N THR A 21 33.35 26.15 -2.07
CA THR A 21 33.61 26.37 -0.63
C THR A 21 32.32 26.31 0.16
N PRO A 22 32.39 26.08 1.45
CA PRO A 22 31.26 26.33 2.36
C PRO A 22 30.84 27.80 2.30
N HIS A 23 29.70 28.13 2.93
CA HIS A 23 29.20 29.49 3.07
C HIS A 23 28.59 30.07 1.78
N PHE A 24 28.67 31.38 1.60
CA PHE A 24 28.02 32.08 0.53
C PHE A 24 28.96 32.34 -0.67
N SER A 25 28.71 31.67 -1.77
CA SER A 25 29.40 31.84 -3.04
C SER A 25 28.49 32.46 -4.10
N VAL A 26 29.08 33.29 -4.96
CA VAL A 26 28.36 33.93 -6.09
C VAL A 26 28.91 33.47 -7.43
N ILE A 27 28.01 33.40 -8.40
CA ILE A 27 28.30 33.01 -9.76
C ILE A 27 27.83 34.14 -10.69
N THR A 28 28.78 34.81 -11.35
CA THR A 28 28.49 35.82 -12.35
C THR A 28 28.95 35.39 -13.75
N GLY A 29 28.64 36.18 -14.74
CA GLY A 29 29.06 35.94 -16.12
C GLY A 29 28.07 36.53 -17.13
N GLU A 30 28.47 36.53 -18.39
CA GLU A 30 27.67 37.05 -19.50
C GLU A 30 26.34 36.36 -19.64
N THR A 31 25.29 37.10 -20.03
CA THR A 31 23.97 36.53 -20.32
C THR A 31 24.06 35.48 -21.42
N GLY A 32 23.50 34.28 -21.16
CA GLY A 32 23.61 33.16 -22.09
C GLY A 32 24.97 32.43 -22.08
N ALA A 33 25.91 32.81 -21.19
CA ALA A 33 27.28 32.26 -21.16
C ALA A 33 27.43 30.90 -20.51
N GLY A 34 26.39 30.33 -19.93
CA GLY A 34 26.54 29.03 -19.32
C GLY A 34 25.99 28.93 -17.88
N LYS A 35 25.47 30.02 -17.30
CA LYS A 35 24.81 30.00 -15.99
C LYS A 35 23.69 28.97 -15.99
N SER A 36 22.77 29.06 -16.96
CA SER A 36 21.67 28.08 -17.13
C SER A 36 22.17 26.67 -17.49
N ILE A 37 23.38 26.54 -18.13
CA ILE A 37 24.00 25.26 -18.45
C ILE A 37 24.48 24.59 -17.16
N LEU A 38 25.16 25.32 -16.27
CA LEU A 38 25.60 24.82 -14.98
C LEU A 38 24.42 24.31 -14.13
N LEU A 39 23.37 25.14 -14.05
CA LEU A 39 22.15 24.78 -13.31
C LEU A 39 21.43 23.59 -13.94
N GLY A 40 21.42 23.51 -15.28
CA GLY A 40 20.87 22.36 -15.99
C GLY A 40 21.65 21.06 -15.70
N ALA A 41 22.99 21.13 -15.58
CA ALA A 41 23.78 19.98 -15.16
C ALA A 41 23.45 19.52 -13.74
N ILE A 42 23.35 20.46 -12.79
CA ILE A 42 22.97 20.16 -11.41
C ILE A 42 21.53 19.60 -11.36
N ALA A 43 20.60 20.17 -12.12
CA ALA A 43 19.22 19.68 -12.20
C ALA A 43 19.13 18.24 -12.74
N LEU A 44 20.00 17.86 -13.67
CA LEU A 44 20.13 16.47 -14.12
C LEU A 44 20.61 15.54 -13.01
N LEU A 45 21.56 15.96 -12.19
CA LEU A 45 22.00 15.22 -11.00
C LEU A 45 20.88 15.08 -9.96
N MET A 46 19.96 16.04 -9.92
CA MET A 46 18.77 16.00 -9.04
C MET A 46 17.60 15.17 -9.62
N GLY A 47 17.84 14.38 -10.65
CA GLY A 47 16.85 13.45 -11.18
C GLY A 47 15.89 14.04 -12.22
N GLN A 48 16.16 15.23 -12.77
CA GLN A 48 15.38 15.73 -13.92
C GLN A 48 15.51 14.82 -15.13
N ARG A 49 14.50 14.84 -16.00
CA ARG A 49 14.49 14.02 -17.23
C ARG A 49 15.64 14.44 -18.14
N ALA A 50 16.44 13.46 -18.55
CA ALA A 50 17.54 13.69 -19.49
C ALA A 50 17.01 13.72 -20.93
N ASP A 51 17.50 14.69 -21.71
CA ASP A 51 17.28 14.75 -23.15
C ASP A 51 18.64 14.57 -23.86
N SER A 52 18.66 13.85 -24.98
CA SER A 52 19.86 13.68 -25.81
C SER A 52 20.39 15.00 -26.38
N SER A 53 19.56 16.02 -26.51
CA SER A 53 19.96 17.38 -26.91
C SER A 53 20.92 18.07 -25.92
N THR A 54 21.00 17.56 -24.68
CA THR A 54 21.95 18.08 -23.67
C THR A 54 23.38 17.58 -23.86
N ILE A 55 23.60 16.59 -24.73
CA ILE A 55 24.92 16.07 -25.02
C ILE A 55 25.59 16.99 -26.05
N ARG A 56 26.87 17.29 -25.83
CA ARG A 56 27.64 18.09 -26.77
C ARG A 56 27.67 17.44 -28.14
N PRO A 57 27.49 18.20 -29.25
CA PRO A 57 27.54 17.67 -30.59
C PRO A 57 28.88 16.97 -30.87
N GLY A 58 28.82 15.73 -31.38
CA GLY A 58 29.99 14.91 -31.67
C GLY A 58 30.49 14.04 -30.51
N ALA A 59 29.91 14.17 -29.29
CA ALA A 59 30.25 13.32 -28.16
C ALA A 59 29.30 12.11 -28.07
N GLU A 60 29.84 10.96 -27.67
CA GLU A 60 29.07 9.74 -27.50
C GLU A 60 28.25 9.69 -26.18
N ARG A 61 28.77 10.37 -25.14
CA ARG A 61 28.16 10.45 -23.82
C ARG A 61 28.48 11.76 -23.11
N CYS A 62 27.57 12.17 -22.26
CA CYS A 62 27.72 13.20 -21.25
C CYS A 62 27.87 12.54 -19.86
N VAL A 63 28.77 13.07 -19.03
CA VAL A 63 28.97 12.63 -17.65
C VAL A 63 28.94 13.85 -16.75
N ILE A 64 28.10 13.76 -15.70
CA ILE A 64 28.02 14.78 -14.67
C ILE A 64 28.20 14.07 -13.33
N GLU A 65 29.13 14.56 -12.51
CA GLU A 65 29.45 13.99 -11.20
C GLU A 65 29.54 15.11 -10.17
N ALA A 66 28.93 14.89 -9.02
CA ALA A 66 29.05 15.78 -7.87
C ALA A 66 29.44 15.01 -6.62
N ARG A 67 30.25 15.65 -5.77
CA ARG A 67 30.65 15.15 -4.45
C ARG A 67 29.98 16.01 -3.40
N PHE A 68 29.37 15.36 -2.43
CA PHE A 68 28.68 15.99 -1.31
C PHE A 68 29.30 15.55 0.00
N THR A 69 29.50 16.49 0.90
CA THR A 69 30.01 16.28 2.28
C THR A 69 29.02 16.82 3.28
N HIS A 70 29.22 16.57 4.59
CA HIS A 70 28.30 16.97 5.65
C HIS A 70 26.88 16.46 5.40
N LEU A 71 26.77 15.14 5.26
CA LEU A 71 25.55 14.46 4.93
C LEU A 71 24.60 14.41 6.13
N ASP A 72 23.30 14.46 5.85
CA ASP A 72 22.27 14.14 6.85
C ASP A 72 22.27 12.63 7.12
N ALA A 73 22.01 12.21 8.36
CA ALA A 73 21.93 10.79 8.73
C ALA A 73 20.89 10.01 7.89
N ALA A 74 19.84 10.70 7.41
CA ALA A 74 18.85 10.10 6.53
C ALA A 74 19.45 9.64 5.17
N VAL A 75 20.51 10.29 4.70
CA VAL A 75 21.22 9.89 3.46
C VAL A 75 21.89 8.53 3.67
N GLY A 76 22.61 8.34 4.78
CA GLY A 76 23.24 7.07 5.13
C GLY A 76 22.21 5.93 5.22
N ALA A 77 21.09 6.16 5.95
CA ALA A 77 20.03 5.18 6.06
C ALA A 77 19.41 4.78 4.70
N MET A 78 19.24 5.75 3.78
CA MET A 78 18.74 5.46 2.43
C MET A 78 19.72 4.65 1.58
N LEU A 79 21.03 4.85 1.76
CA LEU A 79 22.04 4.09 1.05
C LEU A 79 22.12 2.65 1.57
N GLU A 80 22.00 2.47 2.89
CA GLU A 80 21.93 1.14 3.51
C GLU A 80 20.69 0.35 3.07
N GLU A 81 19.51 0.99 2.96
CA GLU A 81 18.30 0.35 2.44
C GLU A 81 18.47 -0.24 1.03
N GLU A 82 19.34 0.33 0.22
CA GLU A 82 19.56 -0.05 -1.19
C GLU A 82 20.89 -0.82 -1.39
N ASP A 83 21.49 -1.33 -0.31
CA ASP A 83 22.77 -2.06 -0.31
C ASP A 83 23.92 -1.29 -1.01
N ILE A 84 23.95 0.04 -0.85
CA ILE A 84 25.01 0.91 -1.38
C ILE A 84 25.98 1.24 -0.24
N ASP A 85 27.27 1.04 -0.47
CA ASP A 85 28.30 1.41 0.47
C ASP A 85 28.20 2.91 0.81
N SER A 86 28.00 3.21 2.08
CA SER A 86 27.91 4.58 2.59
C SER A 86 29.25 4.96 3.26
N ASP A 87 29.85 6.05 2.80
CA ASP A 87 30.84 6.76 3.55
C ASP A 87 30.12 7.86 4.35
N GLU A 88 30.27 7.88 5.67
CA GLU A 88 29.62 8.89 6.52
C GLU A 88 30.06 10.33 6.18
N GLU A 89 31.22 10.49 5.57
CA GLU A 89 31.79 11.79 5.25
C GLU A 89 31.48 12.28 3.84
N GLU A 90 31.24 11.37 2.86
CA GLU A 90 31.12 11.73 1.45
C GLU A 90 30.05 10.91 0.71
N CYS A 91 29.31 11.57 -0.19
CA CYS A 91 28.41 10.91 -1.16
C CYS A 91 28.73 11.41 -2.57
N ILE A 92 29.08 10.48 -3.46
CA ILE A 92 29.37 10.78 -4.86
C ILE A 92 28.16 10.40 -5.71
N VAL A 93 27.57 11.37 -6.40
CA VAL A 93 26.47 11.16 -7.33
C VAL A 93 26.96 11.38 -8.75
N ARG A 94 26.86 10.37 -9.60
CA ARG A 94 27.25 10.45 -11.01
C ARG A 94 26.09 10.06 -11.93
N ARG A 95 25.91 10.85 -12.97
CA ARG A 95 24.93 10.58 -14.02
C ARG A 95 25.59 10.54 -15.39
N GLU A 96 25.33 9.47 -16.14
CA GLU A 96 25.80 9.28 -17.51
C GLU A 96 24.62 9.24 -18.47
N ILE A 97 24.68 10.04 -19.54
CA ILE A 97 23.66 10.12 -20.58
C ILE A 97 24.35 9.82 -21.91
N THR A 98 23.87 8.85 -22.67
CA THR A 98 24.42 8.46 -23.97
C THR A 98 23.64 9.09 -25.12
N ALA A 99 24.27 9.29 -26.26
CA ALA A 99 23.64 9.81 -27.47
C ALA A 99 22.43 8.97 -27.95
N LYS A 100 22.34 7.70 -27.52
CA LYS A 100 21.19 6.80 -27.77
C LYS A 100 20.05 7.00 -26.81
N GLY A 101 20.08 8.02 -25.94
CA GLY A 101 19.04 8.35 -24.96
C GLY A 101 19.03 7.48 -23.69
N LYS A 102 20.03 6.59 -23.50
CA LYS A 102 20.12 5.82 -22.23
C LYS A 102 20.73 6.71 -21.15
N SER A 103 20.07 6.76 -19.98
CA SER A 103 20.56 7.44 -18.78
C SER A 103 20.86 6.40 -17.69
N ARG A 104 22.03 6.53 -17.05
CA ARG A 104 22.48 5.71 -15.93
C ARG A 104 22.81 6.61 -14.75
N VAL A 105 22.50 6.14 -13.58
CA VAL A 105 22.80 6.81 -12.31
C VAL A 105 23.74 5.91 -11.52
N PHE A 106 24.69 6.52 -10.84
CA PHE A 106 25.60 5.85 -9.91
C PHE A 106 25.66 6.68 -8.62
N VAL A 107 25.63 5.99 -7.50
CA VAL A 107 25.87 6.57 -6.17
C VAL A 107 26.99 5.77 -5.53
N ASN A 108 28.07 6.44 -5.12
CA ASN A 108 29.29 5.81 -4.63
C ASN A 108 29.79 4.68 -5.56
N ASP A 109 29.83 4.96 -6.88
CA ASP A 109 30.19 4.04 -7.97
C ASP A 109 29.23 2.83 -8.15
N THR A 110 28.24 2.65 -7.30
CA THR A 110 27.20 1.61 -7.42
C THR A 110 26.07 2.07 -8.34
N PRO A 111 25.62 1.25 -9.31
CA PRO A 111 24.45 1.58 -10.13
C PRO A 111 23.19 1.77 -9.28
N ALA A 112 22.50 2.89 -9.47
CA ALA A 112 21.34 3.26 -8.68
C ALA A 112 20.11 3.58 -9.53
N SER A 113 18.92 3.54 -8.94
CA SER A 113 17.68 3.90 -9.59
C SER A 113 17.51 5.43 -9.68
N LEU A 114 16.74 5.89 -10.68
CA LEU A 114 16.37 7.30 -10.76
C LEU A 114 15.46 7.72 -9.58
N GLN A 115 14.75 6.78 -9.01
CA GLN A 115 13.88 7.02 -7.84
C GLN A 115 14.72 7.29 -6.59
N LEU A 116 15.75 6.49 -6.33
CA LEU A 116 16.70 6.75 -5.25
C LEU A 116 17.37 8.10 -5.42
N LEU A 117 17.85 8.41 -6.66
CA LEU A 117 18.45 9.71 -6.94
C LEU A 117 17.54 10.90 -6.59
N LYS A 118 16.26 10.81 -6.89
CA LYS A 118 15.28 11.85 -6.52
C LYS A 118 15.10 11.96 -5.00
N ARG A 119 15.01 10.83 -4.31
CA ARG A 119 14.94 10.81 -2.82
C ARG A 119 16.19 11.46 -2.21
N LEU A 120 17.38 11.07 -2.65
CA LEU A 120 18.64 11.63 -2.17
C LEU A 120 18.75 13.13 -2.46
N SER A 121 18.30 13.58 -3.64
CA SER A 121 18.39 14.98 -4.03
C SER A 121 17.68 15.93 -3.05
N GLU A 122 16.60 15.48 -2.40
CA GLU A 122 15.86 16.27 -1.42
C GLU A 122 16.67 16.58 -0.14
N TYR A 123 17.70 15.78 0.14
CA TYR A 123 18.60 15.93 1.29
C TYR A 123 19.95 16.54 0.93
N LEU A 124 20.33 16.58 -0.36
CA LEU A 124 21.65 17.03 -0.80
C LEU A 124 21.65 18.49 -1.24
N ILE A 125 20.63 18.91 -2.00
CA ILE A 125 20.66 20.24 -2.64
C ILE A 125 19.24 20.73 -2.97
N ASP A 126 18.99 21.99 -2.74
CA ASP A 126 17.76 22.65 -3.16
C ASP A 126 18.08 23.74 -4.21
N ILE A 127 17.42 23.69 -5.36
CA ILE A 127 17.61 24.66 -6.44
C ILE A 127 16.38 25.55 -6.50
N HIS A 128 16.53 26.82 -6.22
CA HIS A 128 15.48 27.81 -6.42
C HIS A 128 15.63 28.49 -7.79
N SER A 129 14.65 28.30 -8.67
CA SER A 129 14.56 28.92 -9.99
C SER A 129 13.13 29.35 -10.29
N GLN A 130 12.92 30.24 -11.27
CA GLN A 130 11.58 30.73 -11.65
C GLN A 130 10.58 29.60 -11.94
N HIS A 131 11.02 28.45 -12.44
CA HIS A 131 10.17 27.29 -12.74
C HIS A 131 9.75 26.51 -11.49
N LYS A 132 10.40 26.70 -10.34
CA LYS A 132 10.07 26.05 -9.05
C LYS A 132 9.15 26.88 -8.14
N ASN A 133 8.70 28.04 -8.55
CA ASN A 133 7.67 28.82 -7.83
C ASN A 133 6.38 28.04 -7.62
N LEU A 134 6.11 27.01 -8.44
CA LEU A 134 5.02 26.03 -8.26
C LEU A 134 5.06 25.29 -6.92
N LEU A 135 6.25 25.13 -6.29
CA LEU A 135 6.37 24.48 -4.99
C LEU A 135 5.66 25.24 -3.85
N LEU A 136 5.58 26.57 -3.95
CA LEU A 136 4.84 27.36 -2.97
C LEU A 136 3.35 27.03 -2.91
N GLY A 137 2.78 26.55 -4.03
CA GLY A 137 1.40 26.09 -4.11
C GLY A 137 1.21 24.64 -3.66
N ASP A 138 2.28 23.89 -3.42
CA ASP A 138 2.19 22.50 -2.99
C ASP A 138 1.86 22.41 -1.50
N ALA A 139 0.75 21.74 -1.18
CA ALA A 139 0.26 21.59 0.19
C ALA A 139 1.25 20.84 1.10
N GLY A 140 1.97 19.86 0.55
CA GLY A 140 3.01 19.12 1.28
C GLY A 140 4.18 20.03 1.66
N PHE A 141 4.63 20.89 0.75
CA PHE A 141 5.65 21.89 1.04
C PHE A 141 5.18 22.88 2.11
N GLN A 142 3.97 23.40 2.01
CA GLN A 142 3.43 24.36 2.98
C GLN A 142 3.32 23.75 4.39
N LEU A 143 2.86 22.51 4.49
CA LEU A 143 2.87 21.75 5.75
C LEU A 143 4.30 21.52 6.28
N SER A 144 5.25 21.17 5.41
CA SER A 144 6.64 20.94 5.81
C SER A 144 7.31 22.18 6.40
N VAL A 145 6.98 23.36 5.88
CA VAL A 145 7.46 24.64 6.44
C VAL A 145 6.96 24.83 7.88
N LEU A 146 5.69 24.56 8.14
CA LEU A 146 5.10 24.64 9.48
C LEU A 146 5.75 23.62 10.44
N ASP A 147 5.89 22.39 10.00
CA ASP A 147 6.45 21.28 10.79
C ASP A 147 7.92 21.55 11.15
N LEU A 148 8.73 21.95 10.18
CA LEU A 148 10.13 22.34 10.39
C LEU A 148 10.24 23.54 11.35
N TYR A 149 9.42 24.57 11.15
CA TYR A 149 9.47 25.75 11.98
C TYR A 149 8.99 25.50 13.41
N SER A 150 8.01 24.63 13.60
CA SER A 150 7.54 24.24 14.93
C SER A 150 8.60 23.50 15.75
N GLY A 151 9.53 22.79 15.11
CA GLY A 151 10.54 21.95 15.74
C GLY A 151 9.98 20.65 16.33
N GLU A 152 8.69 20.34 16.11
CA GLU A 152 7.99 19.18 16.68
C GLU A 152 8.00 17.96 15.73
N LEU A 153 9.13 17.74 15.04
CA LEU A 153 9.33 16.58 14.17
C LEU A 153 9.13 15.23 14.88
N PRO A 154 9.52 15.07 16.18
CA PRO A 154 9.22 13.84 16.91
C PRO A 154 7.71 13.56 17.03
N LEU A 155 6.88 14.59 17.27
CA LEU A 155 5.42 14.46 17.35
C LEU A 155 4.82 14.06 15.99
N LEU A 156 5.34 14.60 14.89
CA LEU A 156 4.96 14.20 13.54
C LEU A 156 5.30 12.73 13.28
N SER A 157 6.49 12.27 13.67
CA SER A 157 6.92 10.89 13.53
C SER A 157 6.03 9.93 14.35
N GLU A 158 5.70 10.31 15.60
CA GLU A 158 4.77 9.56 16.46
C GLU A 158 3.38 9.45 15.83
N TYR A 159 2.85 10.57 15.31
CA TYR A 159 1.58 10.60 14.59
C TYR A 159 1.60 9.67 13.36
N GLN A 160 2.66 9.72 12.55
CA GLN A 160 2.79 8.90 11.35
C GLN A 160 2.86 7.40 11.68
N ALA A 161 3.53 7.03 12.76
CA ALA A 161 3.57 5.66 13.25
C ALA A 161 2.17 5.19 13.70
N ALA A 162 1.45 6.02 14.48
CA ALA A 162 0.09 5.73 14.90
C ALA A 162 -0.88 5.63 13.70
N PHE A 163 -0.75 6.50 12.70
CA PHE A 163 -1.56 6.47 11.49
C PHE A 163 -1.33 5.21 10.65
N ARG A 164 -0.07 4.77 10.49
CA ARG A 164 0.24 3.51 9.80
C ARG A 164 -0.38 2.31 10.53
N ALA A 165 -0.28 2.28 11.86
CA ALA A 165 -0.90 1.24 12.67
C ALA A 165 -2.44 1.24 12.54
N PHE A 166 -3.07 2.42 12.57
CA PHE A 166 -4.51 2.58 12.32
C PHE A 166 -4.92 2.04 10.95
N ARG A 167 -4.18 2.38 9.89
CA ARG A 167 -4.48 1.90 8.52
C ARG A 167 -4.30 0.39 8.37
N SER A 168 -3.33 -0.20 9.08
CA SER A 168 -3.15 -1.66 9.12
C SER A 168 -4.33 -2.36 9.79
N GLU A 169 -4.76 -1.85 10.96
CA GLU A 169 -5.90 -2.37 11.70
C GLU A 169 -7.22 -2.21 10.94
N GLN A 170 -7.38 -1.08 10.24
CA GLN A 170 -8.55 -0.84 9.39
C GLN A 170 -8.65 -1.86 8.26
N ARG A 171 -7.55 -2.17 7.59
CA ARG A 171 -7.53 -3.20 6.54
C ARG A 171 -7.87 -4.58 7.10
N ALA A 172 -7.27 -4.95 8.23
CA ALA A 172 -7.56 -6.23 8.87
C ALA A 172 -9.04 -6.36 9.24
N TYR A 173 -9.66 -5.28 9.74
CA TYR A 173 -11.09 -5.25 10.04
C TYR A 173 -11.95 -5.36 8.77
N GLU A 174 -11.61 -4.64 7.69
CA GLU A 174 -12.33 -4.69 6.41
C GLU A 174 -12.25 -6.10 5.77
N GLU A 175 -11.09 -6.74 5.80
CA GLU A 175 -10.87 -8.11 5.32
C GLU A 175 -11.69 -9.12 6.14
N ALA A 176 -11.63 -9.03 7.47
CA ALA A 176 -12.41 -9.90 8.35
C ALA A 176 -13.94 -9.71 8.18
N CYS A 177 -14.41 -8.48 7.91
CA CYS A 177 -15.80 -8.22 7.59
C CYS A 177 -16.25 -8.91 6.30
N GLN A 178 -15.42 -8.90 5.26
CA GLN A 178 -15.72 -9.56 3.99
C GLN A 178 -15.78 -11.08 4.17
N GLU A 179 -14.81 -11.68 4.86
CA GLU A 179 -14.81 -13.11 5.15
C GLU A 179 -16.03 -13.54 5.97
N ALA A 180 -16.39 -12.77 7.00
CA ALA A 180 -17.57 -13.06 7.81
C ALA A 180 -18.88 -12.92 7.02
N GLU A 181 -18.97 -11.98 6.08
CA GLU A 181 -20.16 -11.83 5.23
C GLU A 181 -20.31 -13.02 4.27
N GLU A 182 -19.21 -13.53 3.70
CA GLU A 182 -19.22 -14.73 2.85
C GLU A 182 -19.68 -15.96 3.63
N LEU A 183 -19.14 -16.18 4.83
CA LEU A 183 -19.54 -17.28 5.71
C LEU A 183 -21.01 -17.20 6.12
N ARG A 184 -21.52 -16.00 6.46
CA ARG A 184 -22.92 -15.79 6.85
C ARG A 184 -23.92 -16.08 5.71
N ARG A 185 -23.55 -15.86 4.46
CA ARG A 185 -24.43 -16.17 3.31
C ARG A 185 -24.78 -17.66 3.22
N GLU A 186 -23.92 -18.53 3.69
CA GLU A 186 -24.12 -19.97 3.69
C GLU A 186 -24.72 -20.49 5.02
N GLN A 187 -24.75 -19.67 6.07
CA GLN A 187 -25.07 -20.09 7.44
C GLN A 187 -26.39 -20.83 7.55
N ASP A 188 -27.49 -20.27 6.99
CA ASP A 188 -28.82 -20.87 7.07
C ASP A 188 -28.87 -22.25 6.40
N TYR A 189 -28.14 -22.41 5.29
CA TYR A 189 -28.07 -23.67 4.56
C TYR A 189 -27.25 -24.71 5.33
N LEU A 190 -26.11 -24.33 5.87
CA LEU A 190 -25.25 -25.21 6.69
C LEU A 190 -25.99 -25.63 7.97
N GLN A 191 -26.69 -24.70 8.63
CA GLN A 191 -27.48 -24.99 9.81
C GLN A 191 -28.58 -25.99 9.53
N PHE A 192 -29.34 -25.79 8.43
CA PHE A 192 -30.40 -26.73 8.02
C PHE A 192 -29.83 -28.13 7.75
N GLN A 193 -28.67 -28.24 7.09
CA GLN A 193 -28.05 -29.55 6.84
C GLN A 193 -27.55 -30.22 8.14
N TYR A 194 -26.94 -29.44 9.02
CA TYR A 194 -26.47 -29.91 10.31
C TYR A 194 -27.61 -30.45 11.15
N ASP A 195 -28.68 -29.66 11.33
CA ASP A 195 -29.84 -30.02 12.11
C ASP A 195 -30.48 -31.34 11.61
N GLN A 196 -30.56 -31.53 10.30
CA GLN A 196 -31.09 -32.75 9.70
C GLN A 196 -30.24 -33.98 9.99
N LEU A 197 -28.90 -33.84 9.96
CA LEU A 197 -27.99 -34.95 10.28
C LEU A 197 -27.95 -35.23 11.79
N GLU A 198 -28.04 -34.18 12.60
CA GLU A 198 -28.07 -34.29 14.07
C GLU A 198 -29.36 -34.98 14.53
N GLU A 199 -30.56 -34.59 14.00
CA GLU A 199 -31.83 -35.23 14.29
C GLU A 199 -31.88 -36.69 13.82
N ALA A 200 -31.12 -37.04 12.80
CA ALA A 200 -31.06 -38.41 12.30
C ALA A 200 -30.30 -39.36 13.22
N GLU A 201 -29.44 -38.86 14.11
CA GLU A 201 -28.67 -39.65 15.09
C GLU A 201 -28.10 -40.95 14.49
N VAL A 202 -27.42 -40.83 13.34
CA VAL A 202 -26.87 -41.99 12.62
C VAL A 202 -25.64 -42.51 13.34
N GLU A 203 -25.57 -43.85 13.52
CA GLU A 203 -24.44 -44.52 14.15
C GLU A 203 -23.52 -45.19 13.10
N SER A 204 -22.25 -45.39 13.48
CA SER A 204 -21.29 -46.09 12.64
C SER A 204 -21.68 -47.57 12.45
N GLY A 205 -21.71 -48.09 11.23
CA GLY A 205 -22.08 -49.46 10.88
C GLY A 205 -23.60 -49.73 11.01
N GLU A 206 -24.43 -48.71 11.25
CA GLU A 206 -25.89 -48.88 11.42
C GLU A 206 -26.55 -49.40 10.14
N LEU A 207 -26.13 -48.91 8.98
CA LEU A 207 -26.69 -49.30 7.68
C LEU A 207 -26.53 -50.81 7.43
N GLU A 208 -25.33 -51.33 7.58
CA GLU A 208 -25.00 -52.72 7.35
C GLU A 208 -25.74 -53.63 8.35
N SER A 209 -25.82 -53.20 9.61
CA SER A 209 -26.53 -53.94 10.67
C SER A 209 -28.04 -54.01 10.39
N LEU A 210 -28.64 -52.91 9.95
CA LEU A 210 -30.07 -52.84 9.64
C LEU A 210 -30.41 -53.62 8.34
N GLU A 211 -29.52 -53.59 7.34
CA GLU A 211 -29.71 -54.39 6.11
C GLU A 211 -29.64 -55.89 6.37
N GLU A 212 -28.78 -56.34 7.29
CA GLU A 212 -28.74 -57.73 7.71
C GLU A 212 -29.99 -58.13 8.50
N GLU A 213 -30.45 -57.22 9.41
CA GLU A 213 -31.69 -57.46 10.17
C GLU A 213 -32.93 -57.46 9.26
N GLU A 214 -33.01 -56.54 8.26
CA GLU A 214 -34.06 -56.52 7.23
C GLU A 214 -34.14 -57.86 6.49
N ARG A 215 -33.00 -58.36 6.04
CA ARG A 215 -32.87 -59.63 5.29
C ARG A 215 -33.37 -60.80 6.13
N GLN A 216 -32.95 -60.87 7.41
CA GLN A 216 -33.35 -61.94 8.31
C GLN A 216 -34.87 -61.92 8.59
N LEU A 217 -35.42 -60.73 8.85
CA LEU A 217 -36.85 -60.56 9.10
C LEU A 217 -37.72 -60.85 7.86
N SER A 218 -37.26 -60.46 6.66
CA SER A 218 -37.95 -60.71 5.40
C SER A 218 -37.94 -62.23 5.05
N HIS A 219 -36.83 -62.91 5.26
CA HIS A 219 -36.77 -64.37 5.10
C HIS A 219 -37.68 -65.10 6.11
N ALA A 220 -37.74 -64.63 7.37
CA ALA A 220 -38.63 -65.21 8.35
C ALA A 220 -40.11 -65.00 7.96
N GLN A 221 -40.46 -63.84 7.41
CA GLN A 221 -41.79 -63.58 6.85
C GLN A 221 -42.14 -64.55 5.71
N GLU A 222 -41.25 -64.64 4.70
CA GLU A 222 -41.45 -65.49 3.52
C GLU A 222 -41.64 -66.96 3.93
N ILE A 223 -40.74 -67.49 4.81
CA ILE A 223 -40.86 -68.86 5.35
C ILE A 223 -42.20 -69.09 6.01
N ARG A 224 -42.66 -68.18 6.87
CA ARG A 224 -43.94 -68.27 7.57
C ARG A 224 -45.12 -68.25 6.60
N GLU A 225 -45.13 -67.36 5.63
CA GLU A 225 -46.19 -67.25 4.62
C GLU A 225 -46.30 -68.51 3.77
N GLU A 226 -45.15 -69.00 3.27
CA GLU A 226 -45.12 -70.20 2.42
C GLU A 226 -45.50 -71.46 3.20
N LEU A 227 -45.03 -71.66 4.46
CA LEU A 227 -45.45 -72.78 5.30
C LEU A 227 -46.95 -72.73 5.62
N SER A 228 -47.48 -71.53 5.97
CA SER A 228 -48.91 -71.36 6.24
C SER A 228 -49.75 -71.62 4.99
N SER A 229 -49.31 -71.19 3.82
CA SER A 229 -49.94 -71.44 2.53
C SER A 229 -49.97 -72.92 2.20
N ALA A 230 -48.83 -73.63 2.41
CA ALA A 230 -48.74 -75.05 2.18
C ALA A 230 -49.64 -75.88 3.10
N ALA A 231 -49.66 -75.54 4.42
CA ALA A 231 -50.57 -76.20 5.39
C ALA A 231 -52.05 -75.96 5.01
N SER A 232 -52.40 -74.70 4.65
CA SER A 232 -53.76 -74.38 4.21
C SER A 232 -54.19 -75.14 2.97
N ALA A 233 -53.30 -75.34 1.98
CA ALA A 233 -53.58 -76.13 0.78
C ALA A 233 -53.86 -77.59 1.08
N LEU A 234 -53.38 -78.15 2.20
CA LEU A 234 -53.67 -79.52 2.62
C LEU A 234 -54.99 -79.59 3.46
N GLU A 235 -55.26 -78.58 4.29
CA GLU A 235 -56.35 -78.64 5.28
C GLU A 235 -57.62 -77.93 4.85
N ASP A 236 -57.60 -77.07 3.84
CA ASP A 236 -58.79 -76.29 3.44
C ASP A 236 -60.01 -77.13 3.27
N ASP A 237 -61.15 -76.77 3.96
CA ASP A 237 -62.38 -77.57 4.02
C ASP A 237 -63.01 -77.79 2.64
N GLU A 238 -62.87 -76.89 1.70
CA GLU A 238 -63.52 -76.97 0.37
C GLU A 238 -62.61 -77.52 -0.70
N HIS A 239 -61.33 -77.17 -0.67
CA HIS A 239 -60.38 -77.46 -1.79
C HIS A 239 -59.10 -78.17 -1.34
N GLY A 240 -58.94 -78.48 -0.08
CA GLY A 240 -57.76 -79.11 0.47
C GLY A 240 -57.66 -80.57 0.11
N ALA A 241 -56.38 -81.09 0.14
CA ALA A 241 -56.07 -82.46 -0.19
C ALA A 241 -56.68 -83.49 0.82
N LEU A 242 -56.74 -83.12 2.09
CA LEU A 242 -57.30 -83.95 3.15
C LEU A 242 -58.83 -84.24 3.02
N PRO A 243 -59.71 -83.29 2.78
CA PRO A 243 -61.11 -83.50 2.44
C PRO A 243 -61.23 -84.34 1.15
N ALA A 244 -60.43 -84.05 0.10
CA ALA A 244 -60.51 -84.84 -1.11
C ALA A 244 -60.13 -86.31 -0.90
N LEU A 245 -59.10 -86.64 -0.10
CA LEU A 245 -58.72 -87.96 0.29
C LEU A 245 -59.80 -88.64 1.14
N PHE A 246 -60.44 -87.91 2.09
CA PHE A 246 -61.54 -88.39 2.90
C PHE A 246 -62.72 -88.77 2.01
N HIS A 247 -63.07 -87.97 1.02
CA HIS A 247 -64.14 -88.31 0.08
C HIS A 247 -63.75 -89.56 -0.78
N ALA A 248 -62.52 -89.66 -1.22
CA ALA A 248 -61.99 -90.83 -1.98
C ALA A 248 -62.05 -92.14 -1.11
N LEU A 249 -61.62 -92.01 0.16
CA LEU A 249 -61.66 -93.14 1.14
C LEU A 249 -63.12 -93.61 1.37
N ARG A 250 -64.03 -92.70 1.60
CA ARG A 250 -65.48 -93.03 1.78
C ARG A 250 -66.03 -93.76 0.52
N SER A 251 -65.69 -93.26 -0.65
CA SER A 251 -66.17 -93.91 -1.89
C SER A 251 -65.63 -95.27 -2.07
N VAL A 252 -64.35 -95.53 -1.77
CA VAL A 252 -63.71 -96.88 -1.92
C VAL A 252 -64.24 -97.80 -0.76
N GLU A 253 -64.43 -97.23 0.43
CA GLU A 253 -64.95 -98.01 1.55
C GLU A 253 -66.41 -98.52 1.32
N SER A 254 -67.25 -97.79 0.62
CA SER A 254 -68.60 -98.24 0.23
C SER A 254 -68.61 -99.49 -0.63
N ILE A 255 -67.56 -99.74 -1.39
CA ILE A 255 -67.43 -100.95 -2.27
C ILE A 255 -66.60 -102.06 -1.63
N ARG A 256 -65.96 -101.87 -0.48
CA ARG A 256 -65.06 -102.80 0.24
C ARG A 256 -65.61 -104.21 0.41
N ARG A 257 -66.93 -104.33 0.63
CA ARG A 257 -67.59 -105.65 0.80
C ARG A 257 -67.75 -106.42 -0.51
N TYR A 258 -67.68 -105.72 -1.61
CA TYR A 258 -67.94 -106.31 -2.97
C TYR A 258 -66.70 -106.44 -3.86
N HIS A 259 -65.58 -105.83 -3.48
CA HIS A 259 -64.40 -105.80 -4.28
C HIS A 259 -63.14 -105.98 -3.40
N THR A 260 -62.50 -107.22 -3.50
CA THR A 260 -61.40 -107.62 -2.63
C THR A 260 -60.22 -106.58 -2.66
N PRO A 261 -59.81 -106.02 -3.81
CA PRO A 261 -58.71 -105.00 -3.84
C PRO A 261 -59.00 -103.70 -3.14
N ALA A 262 -60.29 -103.38 -2.91
CA ALA A 262 -60.73 -102.16 -2.22
C ALA A 262 -60.23 -102.08 -0.76
N ALA A 263 -60.03 -103.16 -0.08
CA ALA A 263 -59.42 -103.22 1.25
C ALA A 263 -58.04 -102.62 1.30
N GLU A 264 -57.16 -103.07 0.36
CA GLU A 264 -55.81 -102.50 0.25
C GLU A 264 -55.84 -101.01 -0.12
N TRP A 265 -56.73 -100.63 -1.04
CA TRP A 265 -56.81 -99.19 -1.41
C TRP A 265 -57.32 -98.31 -0.21
N CYS A 266 -58.24 -98.76 0.64
CA CYS A 266 -58.60 -98.10 1.84
C CYS A 266 -57.44 -97.95 2.82
N GLU A 267 -56.68 -98.98 3.08
CA GLU A 267 -55.49 -98.85 3.96
C GLU A 267 -54.46 -97.85 3.41
N ARG A 268 -54.20 -97.92 2.10
CA ARG A 268 -53.28 -96.93 1.48
C ARG A 268 -53.79 -95.54 1.51
N LEU A 269 -55.05 -95.28 1.23
CA LEU A 269 -55.70 -93.98 1.34
C LEU A 269 -55.70 -93.45 2.76
N GLU A 270 -55.99 -94.29 3.73
CA GLU A 270 -55.99 -93.95 5.16
C GLU A 270 -54.56 -93.62 5.62
N SER A 271 -53.57 -94.41 5.21
CA SER A 271 -52.15 -94.13 5.51
C SER A 271 -51.72 -92.83 4.91
N ALA A 272 -52.05 -92.48 3.63
CA ALA A 272 -51.78 -91.21 3.03
C ALA A 272 -52.46 -90.03 3.70
N ARG A 273 -53.74 -90.21 4.18
CA ARG A 273 -54.47 -89.19 4.91
C ARG A 273 -53.77 -88.85 6.23
N ILE A 274 -53.35 -89.91 6.97
CA ILE A 274 -52.68 -89.70 8.30
C ILE A 274 -51.34 -88.98 8.04
N GLU A 275 -50.59 -89.36 7.04
CA GLU A 275 -49.25 -88.76 6.72
C GLU A 275 -49.41 -87.32 6.25
N LEU A 276 -50.39 -86.97 5.42
CA LEU A 276 -50.64 -85.62 4.99
C LEU A 276 -51.19 -84.74 6.16
N GLN A 277 -51.95 -85.30 7.06
CA GLN A 277 -52.42 -84.59 8.23
C GLN A 277 -51.30 -84.31 9.21
N ASP A 278 -50.36 -85.24 9.43
CA ASP A 278 -49.17 -85.03 10.25
C ASP A 278 -48.24 -83.98 9.63
N LEU A 279 -48.07 -84.00 8.33
CA LEU A 279 -47.28 -83.06 7.58
C LEU A 279 -47.89 -81.62 7.65
N ALA A 280 -49.21 -81.53 7.47
CA ALA A 280 -49.89 -80.24 7.56
C ALA A 280 -49.79 -79.62 8.98
N SER A 281 -49.98 -80.46 10.04
CA SER A 281 -49.74 -80.01 11.41
C SER A 281 -48.30 -79.57 11.64
N SER A 282 -47.34 -80.36 11.19
CA SER A 282 -45.90 -80.03 11.33
C SER A 282 -45.54 -78.73 10.64
N MET A 283 -46.07 -78.49 9.42
CA MET A 283 -45.88 -77.21 8.72
C MET A 283 -46.51 -76.04 9.44
N SER A 284 -47.72 -76.22 10.01
CA SER A 284 -48.43 -75.20 10.80
C SER A 284 -47.69 -74.85 12.10
N ASP A 285 -47.22 -75.90 12.82
CA ASP A 285 -46.44 -75.75 14.04
C ASP A 285 -45.12 -74.99 13.77
N GLU A 286 -44.41 -75.37 12.72
CA GLU A 286 -43.17 -74.69 12.29
C GLU A 286 -43.42 -73.22 11.88
N ALA A 287 -44.52 -72.93 11.18
CA ALA A 287 -44.93 -71.59 10.82
C ALA A 287 -45.22 -70.70 12.06
N GLU A 288 -45.71 -71.27 13.16
CA GLU A 288 -45.95 -70.58 14.43
C GLU A 288 -44.62 -70.37 15.21
N GLU A 289 -43.68 -71.31 15.12
CA GLU A 289 -42.37 -71.18 15.79
C GLU A 289 -41.45 -70.16 15.14
N VAL A 290 -41.60 -69.87 13.83
CA VAL A 290 -40.83 -68.81 13.15
C VAL A 290 -41.12 -67.44 13.77
N THR A 291 -40.16 -66.90 14.53
CA THR A 291 -40.25 -65.61 15.19
C THR A 291 -40.21 -64.47 14.15
N PHE A 292 -41.36 -63.96 13.79
CA PHE A 292 -41.53 -62.82 12.88
C PHE A 292 -42.29 -61.71 13.58
N SER A 293 -41.70 -60.45 13.49
CA SER A 293 -42.34 -59.25 14.01
C SER A 293 -42.56 -58.21 12.91
N PRO A 294 -43.80 -58.10 12.38
CA PRO A 294 -44.12 -57.09 11.36
C PRO A 294 -43.82 -55.65 11.82
N LYS A 295 -44.04 -55.38 13.12
CA LYS A 295 -43.74 -54.06 13.70
C LYS A 295 -42.25 -53.74 13.73
N ARG A 296 -41.40 -54.74 13.91
CA ARG A 296 -39.94 -54.57 13.89
C ARG A 296 -39.46 -54.35 12.47
N LEU A 297 -39.92 -55.19 11.49
CA LEU A 297 -39.60 -55.03 10.09
C LEU A 297 -39.94 -53.62 9.59
N ALA A 298 -41.17 -53.15 9.82
CA ALA A 298 -41.58 -51.80 9.41
C ALA A 298 -40.74 -50.67 10.05
N LYS A 299 -40.21 -50.85 11.27
CA LYS A 299 -39.30 -49.90 11.89
C LYS A 299 -37.91 -49.94 11.25
N VAL A 300 -37.42 -51.11 10.92
CA VAL A 300 -36.12 -51.31 10.25
C VAL A 300 -36.17 -50.67 8.85
N GLU A 301 -37.20 -50.98 8.07
CA GLU A 301 -37.42 -50.38 6.74
C GLU A 301 -37.50 -48.85 6.80
N ALA A 302 -38.30 -48.26 7.71
CA ALA A 302 -38.40 -46.83 7.87
C ALA A 302 -37.07 -46.18 8.26
N ARG A 303 -36.25 -46.85 9.07
CA ARG A 303 -34.92 -46.36 9.45
C ARG A 303 -33.93 -46.44 8.30
N LEU A 304 -33.96 -47.54 7.54
CA LEU A 304 -33.16 -47.73 6.30
C LEU A 304 -33.52 -46.66 5.26
N ASP A 305 -34.84 -46.40 5.06
CA ASP A 305 -35.27 -45.37 4.11
C ASP A 305 -34.77 -43.98 4.52
N LEU A 306 -34.74 -43.67 5.81
CA LEU A 306 -34.19 -42.43 6.32
C LEU A 306 -32.69 -42.33 6.01
N ILE A 307 -31.89 -43.37 6.36
CA ILE A 307 -30.47 -43.37 6.17
C ILE A 307 -30.11 -43.35 4.66
N ARG A 308 -30.76 -44.18 3.86
CA ARG A 308 -30.56 -44.22 2.39
C ARG A 308 -30.94 -42.88 1.74
N GLY A 309 -32.00 -42.24 2.22
CA GLY A 309 -32.42 -40.89 1.80
C GLY A 309 -31.38 -39.84 2.08
N LEU A 310 -30.74 -39.87 3.25
CA LEU A 310 -29.67 -38.96 3.62
C LEU A 310 -28.40 -39.21 2.78
N LEU A 311 -28.00 -40.49 2.62
CA LEU A 311 -26.86 -40.85 1.80
C LEU A 311 -27.03 -40.41 0.33
N HIS A 312 -28.21 -40.63 -0.25
CA HIS A 312 -28.53 -40.17 -1.60
C HIS A 312 -28.49 -38.65 -1.72
N LYS A 313 -29.10 -37.92 -0.77
CA LYS A 313 -29.15 -36.47 -0.75
C LYS A 313 -27.75 -35.85 -0.73
N HIS A 314 -26.85 -36.41 0.06
CA HIS A 314 -25.49 -35.89 0.22
C HIS A 314 -24.47 -36.57 -0.70
N SER A 315 -24.92 -37.54 -1.54
CA SER A 315 -24.07 -38.32 -2.45
C SER A 315 -22.93 -39.06 -1.73
N LEU A 316 -23.25 -39.65 -0.58
CA LEU A 316 -22.34 -40.40 0.28
C LEU A 316 -22.65 -41.89 0.23
N ALA A 317 -21.69 -42.74 0.63
CA ALA A 317 -21.78 -44.17 0.52
C ALA A 317 -21.94 -44.89 1.88
N SER A 318 -21.64 -44.27 3.01
CA SER A 318 -21.65 -44.91 4.32
C SER A 318 -22.15 -44.00 5.44
N CYS A 319 -22.59 -44.61 6.56
CA CYS A 319 -22.95 -43.85 7.79
C CYS A 319 -21.77 -43.08 8.35
N ASP A 320 -20.54 -43.57 8.26
CA ASP A 320 -19.34 -42.90 8.71
C ASP A 320 -19.09 -41.60 7.94
N GLU A 321 -19.40 -41.60 6.65
CA GLU A 321 -19.31 -40.37 5.83
C GLU A 321 -20.38 -39.33 6.21
N LEU A 322 -21.60 -39.75 6.61
CA LEU A 322 -22.63 -38.85 7.14
C LEU A 322 -22.22 -38.23 8.48
N ILE A 323 -21.60 -39.02 9.35
CA ILE A 323 -21.07 -38.55 10.64
C ILE A 323 -19.94 -37.54 10.40
N ALA A 324 -19.00 -37.86 9.50
CA ALA A 324 -17.91 -36.95 9.15
C ALA A 324 -18.42 -35.62 8.55
N LEU A 325 -19.46 -35.70 7.70
CA LEU A 325 -20.12 -34.50 7.17
C LEU A 325 -20.78 -33.66 8.27
N ARG A 326 -21.50 -34.29 9.21
CA ARG A 326 -22.10 -33.60 10.36
C ARG A 326 -21.03 -32.86 11.17
N ASP A 327 -19.91 -33.52 11.46
CA ASP A 327 -18.82 -32.96 12.25
C ASP A 327 -18.11 -31.80 11.50
N ASP A 328 -17.95 -31.89 10.17
CA ASP A 328 -17.45 -30.78 9.33
C ASP A 328 -18.40 -29.57 9.36
N LEU A 329 -19.70 -29.81 9.21
CA LEU A 329 -20.73 -28.75 9.29
C LEU A 329 -20.73 -28.06 10.66
N SER A 330 -20.59 -28.83 11.75
CA SER A 330 -20.46 -28.29 13.11
C SER A 330 -19.25 -27.38 13.23
N GLY A 331 -18.09 -27.82 12.75
CA GLY A 331 -16.87 -27.02 12.76
C GLY A 331 -16.98 -25.72 11.97
N ARG A 332 -17.65 -25.75 10.81
CA ARG A 332 -17.91 -24.53 10.01
C ARG A 332 -18.87 -23.57 10.70
N LEU A 333 -19.91 -24.07 11.36
CA LEU A 333 -20.85 -23.25 12.15
C LEU A 333 -20.17 -22.61 13.37
N GLU A 334 -19.27 -23.33 14.04
CA GLU A 334 -18.46 -22.77 15.13
C GLU A 334 -17.53 -21.65 14.64
N GLN A 335 -16.93 -21.79 13.44
CA GLN A 335 -16.11 -20.73 12.82
C GLN A 335 -16.94 -19.46 12.57
N ILE A 336 -18.18 -19.60 12.08
CA ILE A 336 -19.08 -18.46 11.87
C ILE A 336 -19.34 -17.72 13.19
N ASN A 337 -19.63 -18.44 14.25
CA ASN A 337 -19.90 -17.84 15.58
C ASN A 337 -18.65 -17.16 16.17
N SER A 338 -17.46 -17.77 16.01
CA SER A 338 -16.19 -17.18 16.48
C SER A 338 -15.78 -15.94 15.68
N SER A 339 -16.18 -15.82 14.40
CA SER A 339 -15.93 -14.65 13.58
C SER A 339 -16.57 -13.39 14.14
N ASP A 340 -17.75 -13.48 14.76
CA ASP A 340 -18.42 -12.33 15.37
C ASP A 340 -17.67 -11.79 16.61
N GLU A 341 -17.10 -12.67 17.41
CA GLU A 341 -16.24 -12.27 18.54
C GLU A 341 -14.94 -11.62 18.02
N HIS A 342 -14.35 -12.18 16.96
CA HIS A 342 -13.16 -11.63 16.34
C HIS A 342 -13.41 -10.24 15.73
N LEU A 343 -14.51 -10.05 15.01
CA LEU A 343 -14.93 -8.75 14.47
C LEU A 343 -15.15 -7.72 15.58
N THR A 344 -15.74 -8.12 16.68
CA THR A 344 -15.94 -7.24 17.84
C THR A 344 -14.60 -6.78 18.41
N ALA A 345 -13.66 -7.70 18.59
CA ALA A 345 -12.30 -7.37 19.08
C ALA A 345 -11.54 -6.44 18.14
N LEU A 346 -11.57 -6.71 16.82
CA LEU A 346 -10.96 -5.84 15.80
C LEU A 346 -11.61 -4.45 15.76
N SER A 347 -12.94 -4.36 15.87
CA SER A 347 -13.66 -3.08 15.94
C SER A 347 -13.23 -2.24 17.15
N GLU A 348 -13.07 -2.87 18.32
CA GLU A 348 -12.59 -2.17 19.52
C GLU A 348 -11.12 -1.72 19.38
N ALA A 349 -10.27 -2.56 18.81
CA ALA A 349 -8.88 -2.22 18.52
C ALA A 349 -8.80 -1.03 17.54
N LEU A 350 -9.57 -1.07 16.45
CA LEU A 350 -9.65 0.01 15.46
C LEU A 350 -10.08 1.34 16.09
N LYS A 351 -11.13 1.34 16.93
CA LYS A 351 -11.59 2.54 17.66
C LYS A 351 -10.50 3.13 18.56
N LYS A 352 -9.71 2.28 19.23
CA LYS A 352 -8.60 2.73 20.08
C LYS A 352 -7.51 3.38 19.24
N ARG A 353 -7.14 2.78 18.07
CA ARG A 353 -6.17 3.35 17.14
C ARG A 353 -6.65 4.67 16.56
N GLU A 354 -7.90 4.75 16.15
CA GLU A 354 -8.51 5.98 15.65
C GLU A 354 -8.46 7.12 16.69
N ALA A 355 -8.85 6.83 17.93
CA ALA A 355 -8.80 7.79 19.02
C ALA A 355 -7.37 8.30 19.26
N GLU A 356 -6.36 7.44 19.18
CA GLU A 356 -4.95 7.81 19.33
C GLU A 356 -4.48 8.70 18.18
N VAL A 357 -4.80 8.35 16.94
CA VAL A 357 -4.49 9.17 15.75
C VAL A 357 -5.13 10.56 15.87
N LEU A 358 -6.40 10.62 16.26
CA LEU A 358 -7.11 11.90 16.45
C LEU A 358 -6.50 12.73 17.60
N ARG A 359 -6.06 12.10 18.68
CA ARG A 359 -5.39 12.76 19.80
C ARG A 359 -4.07 13.40 19.35
N LEU A 360 -3.21 12.61 18.69
CA LEU A 360 -1.92 13.08 18.18
C LEU A 360 -2.11 14.14 17.07
N GLY A 361 -3.05 13.93 16.16
CA GLY A 361 -3.38 14.88 15.11
C GLY A 361 -3.84 16.24 15.63
N LYS A 362 -4.68 16.27 16.67
CA LYS A 362 -5.07 17.52 17.35
C LYS A 362 -3.89 18.20 18.05
N ALA A 363 -3.00 17.44 18.65
CA ALA A 363 -1.77 17.99 19.25
C ALA A 363 -0.89 18.65 18.17
N LEU A 364 -0.67 17.94 17.05
CA LEU A 364 0.09 18.44 15.90
C LEU A 364 -0.55 19.71 15.29
N SER A 365 -1.84 19.72 15.09
CA SER A 365 -2.60 20.88 14.61
C SER A 365 -2.42 22.11 15.49
N LYS A 366 -2.42 21.92 16.81
CA LYS A 366 -2.19 23.01 17.77
C LYS A 366 -0.77 23.57 17.70
N THR A 367 0.25 22.74 17.50
CA THR A 367 1.63 23.22 17.33
C THR A 367 1.79 23.98 16.02
N ARG A 368 1.19 23.49 14.93
CA ARG A 368 1.14 24.17 13.63
C ARG A 368 0.46 25.54 13.68
N THR A 369 -0.67 25.66 14.40
CA THR A 369 -1.36 26.95 14.59
C THR A 369 -0.47 27.97 15.30
N LYS A 370 0.32 27.57 16.28
CA LYS A 370 1.29 28.44 16.95
C LYS A 370 2.42 28.82 16.01
N ALA A 371 2.98 27.84 15.29
CA ALA A 371 4.03 28.09 14.31
C ALA A 371 3.56 29.06 13.22
N ALA A 372 2.36 28.85 12.69
CA ALA A 372 1.76 29.72 11.65
C ALA A 372 1.79 31.19 12.04
N ARG A 373 1.33 31.55 13.24
CA ARG A 373 1.32 32.93 13.71
C ARG A 373 2.71 33.55 13.81
N THR A 374 3.68 32.77 14.24
CA THR A 374 5.07 33.22 14.36
C THR A 374 5.70 33.39 12.99
N ILE A 375 5.45 32.45 12.07
CA ILE A 375 5.89 32.49 10.66
C ILE A 375 5.29 33.74 9.98
N GLU A 376 3.98 33.99 10.10
CA GLU A 376 3.32 35.14 9.52
C GLU A 376 4.02 36.46 9.92
N SER A 377 4.24 36.64 11.22
CA SER A 377 4.90 37.83 11.75
C SER A 377 6.33 38.00 11.24
N ALA A 378 7.12 36.92 11.28
CA ALA A 378 8.52 36.91 10.84
C ALA A 378 8.65 37.16 9.33
N LEU A 379 7.80 36.52 8.53
CA LEU A 379 7.78 36.70 7.07
C LEU A 379 7.36 38.11 6.67
N ILE A 380 6.33 38.68 7.30
CA ILE A 380 5.91 40.05 7.00
C ILE A 380 7.05 41.03 7.29
N THR A 381 7.76 40.87 8.41
CA THR A 381 8.92 41.73 8.73
C THR A 381 10.00 41.61 7.67
N MET A 382 10.39 40.40 7.29
CA MET A 382 11.43 40.16 6.28
C MET A 382 11.00 40.65 4.89
N LEU A 383 9.73 40.50 4.52
CA LEU A 383 9.21 40.95 3.24
C LEU A 383 9.13 42.47 3.16
N HIS A 384 8.90 43.17 4.28
CA HIS A 384 9.04 44.63 4.34
C HIS A 384 10.48 45.06 4.03
N GLU A 385 11.46 44.37 4.62
CA GLU A 385 12.88 44.63 4.32
C GLU A 385 13.22 44.35 2.84
N LEU A 386 12.56 43.38 2.22
CA LEU A 386 12.71 43.03 0.81
C LEU A 386 11.92 43.95 -0.16
N GLY A 387 11.51 45.14 0.31
CA GLY A 387 10.87 46.16 -0.51
C GLY A 387 9.39 45.92 -0.79
N MET A 388 8.68 45.23 0.09
CA MET A 388 7.23 44.98 0.02
C MET A 388 6.51 45.58 1.24
N PRO A 389 6.43 46.92 1.38
CA PRO A 389 5.95 47.56 2.60
C PRO A 389 4.44 47.35 2.88
N HIS A 390 3.69 46.86 1.91
CA HIS A 390 2.24 46.67 2.03
C HIS A 390 1.83 45.21 1.95
N VAL A 391 2.80 44.28 2.14
CA VAL A 391 2.56 42.87 2.06
C VAL A 391 1.58 42.39 3.13
N ARG A 392 0.71 41.47 2.74
CA ARG A 392 -0.15 40.69 3.61
C ARG A 392 0.14 39.23 3.37
N PHE A 393 0.44 38.50 4.44
CA PHE A 393 0.68 37.06 4.38
C PHE A 393 -0.12 36.38 5.49
N VAL A 394 -0.90 35.39 5.14
CA VAL A 394 -1.78 34.67 6.05
C VAL A 394 -1.65 33.16 5.79
N ILE A 395 -1.52 32.37 6.83
CA ILE A 395 -1.52 30.93 6.78
C ILE A 395 -2.90 30.43 7.20
N ARG A 396 -3.72 30.05 6.23
CA ARG A 396 -5.03 29.43 6.50
C ARG A 396 -4.84 27.96 6.80
N GLN A 397 -5.38 27.52 7.92
CA GLN A 397 -5.35 26.14 8.39
C GLN A 397 -6.78 25.65 8.53
N ASP A 398 -7.18 24.71 7.68
CA ASP A 398 -8.50 24.09 7.66
C ASP A 398 -8.36 22.63 8.14
N LEU A 399 -9.32 22.15 8.94
CA LEU A 399 -9.32 20.76 9.38
C LEU A 399 -9.90 19.86 8.28
N LEU A 400 -9.26 18.72 8.06
CA LEU A 400 -9.73 17.68 7.17
C LEU A 400 -10.78 16.79 7.88
N ASP A 401 -11.73 16.28 7.12
CA ASP A 401 -12.77 15.36 7.61
C ASP A 401 -12.20 14.00 8.04
N SER A 402 -11.08 13.61 7.46
CA SER A 402 -10.41 12.32 7.75
C SER A 402 -8.91 12.50 7.95
N PRO A 403 -8.28 11.68 8.84
CA PRO A 403 -6.85 11.70 9.04
C PRO A 403 -6.07 11.32 7.78
N THR A 404 -4.92 11.98 7.57
CA THR A 404 -3.95 11.65 6.52
C THR A 404 -2.61 11.29 7.13
N LEU A 405 -1.66 10.82 6.33
CA LEU A 405 -0.28 10.55 6.78
C LEU A 405 0.41 11.83 7.33
N HIS A 406 -0.06 13.00 6.91
CA HIS A 406 0.52 14.30 7.28
C HIS A 406 -0.25 15.04 8.38
N GLY A 407 -1.26 14.44 8.97
CA GLY A 407 -2.07 15.06 10.02
C GLY A 407 -3.52 15.26 9.64
N LEU A 408 -4.17 16.17 10.39
CA LEU A 408 -5.57 16.56 10.23
C LEU A 408 -5.72 17.90 9.51
N ASP A 409 -4.62 18.54 9.09
CA ASP A 409 -4.63 19.90 8.61
C ASP A 409 -4.45 19.97 7.09
N HIS A 410 -5.24 20.82 6.47
CA HIS A 410 -4.98 21.37 5.14
C HIS A 410 -4.49 22.80 5.32
N VAL A 411 -3.29 23.09 4.81
CA VAL A 411 -2.66 24.41 4.96
C VAL A 411 -2.62 25.09 3.61
N THR A 412 -2.98 26.39 3.59
CA THR A 412 -2.90 27.23 2.39
C THR A 412 -2.23 28.55 2.73
N PHE A 413 -1.13 28.85 2.05
CA PHE A 413 -0.47 30.15 2.14
C PHE A 413 -1.19 31.16 1.26
N LEU A 414 -1.66 32.22 1.87
CA LEU A 414 -2.33 33.35 1.21
C LEU A 414 -1.41 34.56 1.24
N PHE A 415 -1.25 35.22 0.11
CA PHE A 415 -0.33 36.33 -0.05
C PHE A 415 -0.94 37.45 -0.89
N SER A 416 -0.62 38.69 -0.55
CA SER A 416 -0.85 39.89 -1.36
C SER A 416 0.29 40.87 -1.15
N ALA A 417 0.84 41.41 -2.23
CA ALA A 417 1.84 42.50 -2.17
C ALA A 417 1.21 43.88 -2.00
N ASN A 418 -0.11 44.01 -2.21
CA ASN A 418 -0.83 45.26 -2.23
C ASN A 418 -1.85 45.34 -1.09
N LYS A 419 -1.95 46.52 -0.49
CA LYS A 419 -2.85 46.78 0.66
C LYS A 419 -4.34 46.59 0.33
N GLU A 420 -4.72 46.92 -0.90
CA GLU A 420 -6.12 46.96 -1.35
C GLU A 420 -6.61 45.60 -1.90
N ILE A 421 -5.71 44.66 -2.10
CA ILE A 421 -6.05 43.34 -2.66
C ILE A 421 -6.10 42.34 -1.52
N GLU A 422 -7.19 41.57 -1.43
CA GLU A 422 -7.29 40.47 -0.48
C GLU A 422 -6.21 39.41 -0.78
N PRO A 423 -5.60 38.79 0.27
CA PRO A 423 -4.64 37.73 0.05
C PRO A 423 -5.25 36.49 -0.65
N GLU A 424 -4.64 36.12 -1.76
CA GLU A 424 -5.02 34.94 -2.57
C GLU A 424 -4.03 33.80 -2.39
N PRO A 425 -4.40 32.55 -2.72
CA PRO A 425 -3.48 31.42 -2.69
C PRO A 425 -2.21 31.73 -3.50
N VAL A 426 -1.05 31.47 -2.92
CA VAL A 426 0.25 31.74 -3.56
C VAL A 426 0.39 31.10 -4.92
N ALA A 427 -0.27 29.95 -5.15
CA ALA A 427 -0.30 29.25 -6.43
C ALA A 427 -0.93 30.06 -7.57
N GLU A 428 -1.80 31.03 -7.28
CA GLU A 428 -2.57 31.81 -8.25
C GLU A 428 -1.90 33.14 -8.61
N ILE A 429 -0.79 33.47 -7.96
CA ILE A 429 -0.12 34.77 -8.13
C ILE A 429 0.81 34.76 -9.34
N ALA A 430 0.61 35.73 -10.23
CA ALA A 430 1.35 35.80 -11.51
C ALA A 430 2.70 36.54 -11.44
N SER A 431 2.99 37.29 -10.36
CA SER A 431 4.22 38.11 -10.27
C SER A 431 5.45 37.31 -9.86
N GLY A 432 6.33 37.01 -10.81
CA GLY A 432 7.55 36.22 -10.59
C GLY A 432 8.50 36.86 -9.55
N GLY A 433 8.73 38.16 -9.57
CA GLY A 433 9.64 38.82 -8.63
C GLY A 433 9.14 38.84 -7.18
N GLU A 434 7.83 38.98 -6.96
CA GLU A 434 7.23 38.95 -5.62
C GLU A 434 7.27 37.53 -5.03
N ILE A 435 6.95 36.56 -5.83
CA ILE A 435 7.02 35.13 -5.46
C ILE A 435 8.45 34.70 -5.14
N SER A 436 9.44 35.16 -5.91
CA SER A 436 10.87 34.84 -5.65
C SER A 436 11.32 35.43 -4.30
N ARG A 437 10.91 36.65 -3.96
CA ARG A 437 11.20 37.26 -2.65
C ARG A 437 10.48 36.54 -1.50
N LEU A 438 9.22 36.15 -1.69
CA LEU A 438 8.49 35.34 -0.70
C LEU A 438 9.20 34.01 -0.47
N MET A 439 9.61 33.30 -1.53
CA MET A 439 10.34 32.06 -1.42
C MET A 439 11.68 32.26 -0.69
N LEU A 440 12.44 33.32 -1.02
CA LEU A 440 13.67 33.65 -0.29
C LEU A 440 13.40 33.80 1.19
N ALA A 441 12.38 34.60 1.55
CA ALA A 441 12.03 34.83 2.93
C ALA A 441 11.64 33.54 3.68
N ILE A 442 10.85 32.68 3.04
CA ILE A 442 10.50 31.37 3.62
C ILE A 442 11.75 30.50 3.80
N LYS A 443 12.61 30.40 2.77
CA LYS A 443 13.85 29.61 2.84
C LYS A 443 14.81 30.14 3.92
N ALA A 444 14.96 31.46 4.02
CA ALA A 444 15.77 32.08 5.07
C ALA A 444 15.21 31.80 6.47
N LEU A 445 13.88 31.78 6.62
CA LEU A 445 13.23 31.50 7.90
C LEU A 445 13.44 30.07 8.40
N ILE A 446 13.55 29.10 7.47
CA ILE A 446 13.72 27.68 7.81
C ILE A 446 15.18 27.21 7.68
N ALA A 447 16.09 28.05 7.23
CA ALA A 447 17.51 27.72 6.99
C ALA A 447 18.18 27.09 8.21
N ASP A 448 18.03 27.72 9.37
CA ASP A 448 18.63 27.26 10.63
C ASP A 448 17.97 26.00 11.22
N ARG A 449 16.86 25.54 10.65
CA ARG A 449 16.05 24.43 11.19
C ARG A 449 16.02 23.20 10.29
N ARG A 450 16.53 23.32 9.08
CA ARG A 450 16.62 22.24 8.12
C ARG A 450 18.10 21.86 7.92
N SER A 451 18.42 20.59 8.03
CA SER A 451 19.76 20.06 7.73
C SER A 451 20.05 20.05 6.22
N LEU A 452 19.58 21.03 5.46
CA LEU A 452 19.89 21.10 4.04
C LEU A 452 21.30 21.69 3.85
N PRO A 453 22.24 20.88 3.31
CA PRO A 453 23.62 21.34 3.26
C PRO A 453 23.89 22.39 2.19
N THR A 454 23.07 22.44 1.10
CA THR A 454 23.30 23.35 -0.03
C THR A 454 22.01 23.91 -0.61
N ILE A 455 21.95 25.21 -0.84
CA ILE A 455 20.87 25.88 -1.58
C ILE A 455 21.45 26.69 -2.74
N ILE A 456 20.80 26.63 -3.90
CA ILE A 456 21.17 27.40 -5.09
C ILE A 456 20.03 28.35 -5.44
N PHE A 457 20.33 29.64 -5.54
CA PHE A 457 19.39 30.65 -6.00
C PHE A 457 19.73 31.07 -7.43
N ASP A 458 18.75 30.94 -8.33
CA ASP A 458 18.82 31.42 -9.70
C ASP A 458 17.86 32.58 -9.90
N GLU A 459 18.37 33.68 -10.52
CA GLU A 459 17.59 34.87 -10.87
C GLU A 459 16.82 35.48 -9.69
N ILE A 460 17.37 35.41 -8.47
CA ILE A 460 16.76 35.98 -7.26
C ILE A 460 16.68 37.50 -7.33
N ASP A 461 17.45 38.11 -8.19
CA ASP A 461 17.62 39.54 -8.40
C ASP A 461 16.71 40.12 -9.50
N THR A 462 15.81 39.35 -10.06
CA THR A 462 14.88 39.78 -11.11
C THR A 462 13.92 40.84 -10.57
N GLY A 463 13.95 42.05 -11.20
CA GLY A 463 13.10 43.20 -10.82
C GLY A 463 13.51 43.88 -9.52
N VAL A 464 14.75 43.69 -9.07
CA VAL A 464 15.30 44.26 -7.85
C VAL A 464 16.41 45.26 -8.20
N SER A 465 16.55 46.30 -7.43
CA SER A 465 17.63 47.32 -7.57
C SER A 465 17.94 48.02 -6.24
N GLY A 466 19.12 48.61 -6.18
CA GLY A 466 19.52 49.51 -5.07
C GLY A 466 19.47 48.81 -3.70
N GLU A 467 18.81 49.48 -2.76
CA GLU A 467 18.71 49.07 -1.35
C GLU A 467 18.12 47.67 -1.15
N THR A 468 17.15 47.27 -1.97
CA THR A 468 16.58 45.90 -1.90
C THR A 468 17.60 44.81 -2.26
N ALA A 469 18.51 45.10 -3.21
CA ALA A 469 19.59 44.14 -3.57
C ALA A 469 20.60 43.96 -2.42
N GLU A 470 20.92 45.06 -1.69
CA GLU A 470 21.78 45.00 -0.51
C GLU A 470 21.16 44.15 0.61
N ARG A 471 19.84 44.28 0.82
CA ARG A 471 19.10 43.50 1.83
C ARG A 471 19.03 42.02 1.44
N ILE A 472 18.81 41.71 0.16
CA ILE A 472 18.89 40.31 -0.34
C ILE A 472 20.28 39.75 -0.06
N ALA A 473 21.34 40.50 -0.37
CA ALA A 473 22.71 40.12 -0.15
C ALA A 473 23.00 39.82 1.34
N THR A 474 22.48 40.64 2.24
CA THR A 474 22.58 40.44 3.70
C THR A 474 21.88 39.16 4.15
N ILE A 475 20.68 38.86 3.62
CA ILE A 475 19.95 37.61 3.92
C ILE A 475 20.73 36.42 3.44
N LEU A 476 21.23 36.41 2.20
CA LEU A 476 22.01 35.30 1.63
C LEU A 476 23.30 35.04 2.41
N ARG A 477 24.00 36.13 2.84
CA ARG A 477 25.20 36.00 3.67
C ARG A 477 24.88 35.34 5.02
N ARG A 478 23.81 35.80 5.70
CA ARG A 478 23.36 35.20 6.96
C ARG A 478 22.99 33.73 6.78
N MET A 479 22.32 33.37 5.69
CA MET A 479 22.06 31.94 5.39
C MET A 479 23.35 31.17 5.21
N GLY A 480 24.38 31.80 4.60
CA GLY A 480 25.71 31.23 4.40
C GLY A 480 26.45 30.86 5.69
N GLU A 481 26.08 31.44 6.84
CA GLU A 481 26.64 31.09 8.15
C GLU A 481 26.21 29.68 8.62
N SER A 482 25.01 29.21 8.23
CA SER A 482 24.47 27.91 8.63
C SER A 482 24.45 26.85 7.53
N MET A 483 24.53 27.25 6.27
CA MET A 483 24.48 26.34 5.11
C MET A 483 25.32 26.87 3.94
N GLN A 484 25.58 26.04 2.94
CA GLN A 484 26.19 26.48 1.70
C GLN A 484 25.16 27.15 0.80
N VAL A 485 25.41 28.39 0.41
CA VAL A 485 24.54 29.19 -0.46
C VAL A 485 25.29 29.50 -1.77
N LEU A 486 24.70 29.16 -2.91
CA LEU A 486 25.20 29.50 -4.24
C LEU A 486 24.18 30.43 -4.90
N ALA A 487 24.56 31.68 -5.23
CA ALA A 487 23.66 32.60 -5.92
C ALA A 487 24.18 32.93 -7.33
N VAL A 488 23.33 32.72 -8.31
CA VAL A 488 23.55 33.20 -9.68
C VAL A 488 22.94 34.58 -9.79
N THR A 489 23.81 35.59 -10.04
CA THR A 489 23.38 37.01 -10.01
C THR A 489 23.96 37.83 -11.14
N HIS A 490 23.29 38.92 -11.47
CA HIS A 490 23.79 39.96 -12.34
C HIS A 490 23.95 41.32 -11.60
N LEU A 491 23.58 41.37 -10.30
CA LEU A 491 23.66 42.57 -9.47
C LEU A 491 24.99 42.65 -8.72
N PRO A 492 25.72 43.79 -8.83
CA PRO A 492 27.01 43.97 -8.16
C PRO A 492 26.91 43.93 -6.63
N GLN A 493 25.77 44.33 -6.04
CA GLN A 493 25.54 44.31 -4.58
C GLN A 493 25.59 42.87 -4.06
N ILE A 494 24.88 41.97 -4.74
CA ILE A 494 24.84 40.55 -4.34
C ILE A 494 26.20 39.89 -4.61
N ALA A 495 26.85 40.23 -5.75
CA ALA A 495 28.16 39.71 -6.11
C ALA A 495 29.25 40.15 -5.11
N ALA A 496 29.15 41.34 -4.56
CA ALA A 496 30.07 41.85 -3.54
C ALA A 496 29.96 41.16 -2.20
N ALA A 497 28.77 40.67 -1.85
CA ALA A 497 28.49 40.06 -0.55
C ALA A 497 28.92 38.58 -0.43
N GLY A 498 29.12 37.88 -1.55
CA GLY A 498 29.64 36.50 -1.55
C GLY A 498 31.06 36.45 -1.00
N GLU A 499 31.41 35.36 -0.30
CA GLU A 499 32.79 35.12 0.14
C GLU A 499 33.65 34.69 -1.04
N ASP A 500 33.15 33.79 -1.88
CA ASP A 500 33.79 33.35 -3.10
C ASP A 500 33.03 33.81 -4.34
N HIS A 501 33.78 34.06 -5.41
CA HIS A 501 33.21 34.56 -6.64
C HIS A 501 33.71 33.73 -7.85
N PHE A 502 32.75 33.05 -8.49
CA PHE A 502 32.98 32.28 -9.71
C PHE A 502 32.50 33.09 -10.93
N TYR A 503 33.29 33.09 -11.97
CA TYR A 503 32.98 33.80 -13.22
C TYR A 503 32.86 32.83 -14.39
N ILE A 504 31.68 32.85 -15.05
CA ILE A 504 31.41 32.05 -16.24
C ILE A 504 31.62 32.90 -17.49
N TYR A 505 32.44 32.40 -18.43
CA TYR A 505 32.71 33.07 -19.67
C TYR A 505 32.74 32.10 -20.86
N LYS A 506 32.62 32.66 -22.08
CA LYS A 506 32.70 31.91 -23.32
C LYS A 506 33.99 32.23 -24.04
N GLU A 507 34.58 31.21 -24.60
CA GLU A 507 35.64 31.36 -25.59
C GLU A 507 35.12 30.91 -26.96
N HIS A 508 35.22 31.79 -27.92
CA HIS A 508 34.84 31.52 -29.31
C HIS A 508 36.07 31.04 -30.07
N GLY A 509 36.19 29.74 -30.29
CA GLY A 509 37.18 29.15 -31.17
C GLY A 509 36.68 29.09 -32.63
N GLU A 510 37.57 28.82 -33.58
CA GLU A 510 37.22 28.75 -35.01
C GLU A 510 36.14 27.71 -35.33
N ALA A 511 36.05 26.61 -34.58
CA ALA A 511 35.12 25.49 -34.84
C ALA A 511 33.97 25.39 -33.84
N SER A 512 34.05 25.94 -32.62
CA SER A 512 33.02 25.82 -31.59
C SER A 512 33.20 26.85 -30.48
N THR A 513 32.07 27.21 -29.84
CA THR A 513 32.05 28.00 -28.61
C THR A 513 32.15 27.06 -27.41
N ARG A 514 32.97 27.40 -26.43
CA ARG A 514 33.17 26.65 -25.19
C ARG A 514 32.89 27.54 -24.00
N SER A 515 32.22 26.99 -22.98
CA SER A 515 31.99 27.68 -21.70
C SER A 515 33.00 27.20 -20.66
N TYR A 516 33.56 28.15 -19.94
CA TYR A 516 34.49 27.93 -18.84
C TYR A 516 34.00 28.61 -17.58
N ILE A 517 34.44 28.11 -16.43
CA ILE A 517 34.26 28.72 -15.13
C ILE A 517 35.61 28.87 -14.44
N ARG A 518 35.81 29.96 -13.76
CA ARG A 518 36.98 30.15 -12.91
C ARG A 518 36.62 30.84 -11.60
N HIS A 519 37.34 30.50 -10.56
CA HIS A 519 37.33 31.21 -9.30
C HIS A 519 38.13 32.51 -9.45
N LEU A 520 37.56 33.64 -9.08
CA LEU A 520 38.22 34.95 -9.21
C LEU A 520 39.14 35.21 -8.02
N THR A 521 40.33 35.70 -8.32
CA THR A 521 41.23 36.31 -7.33
C THR A 521 40.64 37.63 -6.81
N ALA A 522 41.15 38.14 -5.69
CA ALA A 522 40.67 39.40 -5.11
C ALA A 522 40.74 40.60 -6.10
N GLU A 523 41.78 40.68 -6.94
CA GLU A 523 41.90 41.73 -7.95
C GLU A 523 40.91 41.53 -9.11
N GLU A 524 40.78 40.32 -9.62
CA GLU A 524 39.82 39.98 -10.68
C GLU A 524 38.39 40.23 -10.24
N ARG A 525 38.10 39.98 -8.95
CA ARG A 525 36.79 40.23 -8.34
C ARG A 525 36.44 41.72 -8.33
N ILE A 526 37.41 42.61 -7.99
CA ILE A 526 37.24 44.05 -8.09
C ILE A 526 36.92 44.45 -9.54
N ASP A 527 37.66 43.93 -10.50
CA ASP A 527 37.47 44.21 -11.92
C ASP A 527 36.09 43.73 -12.42
N GLU A 528 35.64 42.57 -12.00
CA GLU A 528 34.33 42.07 -12.41
C GLU A 528 33.19 42.89 -11.81
N ILE A 529 33.25 43.24 -10.51
CA ILE A 529 32.24 44.07 -9.88
C ILE A 529 32.25 45.47 -10.53
N ALA A 530 33.41 46.05 -10.87
CA ALA A 530 33.49 47.28 -11.59
C ALA A 530 32.84 47.22 -12.98
N ARG A 531 33.01 46.08 -13.72
CA ARG A 531 32.31 45.83 -14.99
C ARG A 531 30.79 45.74 -14.80
N MET A 532 30.33 45.06 -13.76
CA MET A 532 28.91 44.92 -13.46
C MET A 532 28.25 46.28 -13.16
N GLN A 533 29.00 47.24 -12.56
CA GLN A 533 28.49 48.58 -12.24
C GLN A 533 28.50 49.51 -13.44
N SER A 534 29.53 49.48 -14.30
CA SER A 534 29.81 50.49 -15.32
C SER A 534 29.78 49.98 -16.77
N GLY A 535 29.52 48.69 -16.97
CA GLY A 535 29.66 48.06 -18.29
C GLY A 535 31.14 47.76 -18.65
N SER A 536 31.50 47.80 -19.94
CA SER A 536 32.78 47.33 -20.40
C SER A 536 33.99 48.23 -20.12
N LYS A 537 33.81 49.45 -19.63
CA LYS A 537 34.91 50.42 -19.41
C LYS A 537 35.41 50.35 -17.96
N LEU A 538 36.56 49.72 -17.76
CA LEU A 538 37.29 49.76 -16.51
C LEU A 538 38.06 51.07 -16.37
N THR A 539 37.79 51.88 -15.36
CA THR A 539 38.49 53.08 -14.98
C THR A 539 38.92 53.00 -13.52
N ASP A 540 39.88 53.79 -13.09
CA ASP A 540 40.30 53.85 -11.69
C ASP A 540 39.14 54.24 -10.75
N VAL A 541 38.23 55.08 -11.25
CA VAL A 541 37.01 55.50 -10.48
C VAL A 541 36.05 54.30 -10.28
N THR A 542 35.82 53.51 -11.32
CA THR A 542 34.94 52.35 -11.21
C THR A 542 35.53 51.22 -10.35
N ARG A 543 36.85 51.05 -10.37
CA ARG A 543 37.55 50.13 -9.45
C ARG A 543 37.48 50.61 -7.99
N ALA A 544 37.65 51.91 -7.76
CA ALA A 544 37.51 52.47 -6.41
C ALA A 544 36.09 52.29 -5.86
N ALA A 545 35.07 52.51 -6.70
CA ALA A 545 33.66 52.26 -6.31
C ALA A 545 33.38 50.80 -6.02
N ALA A 546 33.91 49.86 -6.85
CA ALA A 546 33.80 48.44 -6.64
C ALA A 546 34.47 47.98 -5.32
N LYS A 547 35.65 48.54 -5.03
CA LYS A 547 36.38 48.27 -3.78
C LYS A 547 35.60 48.75 -2.57
N ALA A 548 35.03 49.94 -2.62
CA ALA A 548 34.17 50.48 -1.54
C ALA A 548 32.93 49.59 -1.33
N LEU A 549 32.31 49.11 -2.41
CA LEU A 549 31.14 48.19 -2.31
C LEU A 549 31.53 46.85 -1.65
N LEU A 550 32.71 46.27 -2.00
CA LEU A 550 33.24 45.05 -1.38
C LEU A 550 33.49 45.25 0.13
N GLU A 551 34.11 46.37 0.51
CA GLU A 551 34.40 46.70 1.91
C GLU A 551 33.10 46.87 2.73
N THR A 552 32.07 47.51 2.16
CA THR A 552 30.77 47.72 2.81
C THR A 552 29.99 46.40 2.92
N ALA A 553 30.07 45.53 1.93
CA ALA A 553 29.36 44.25 1.92
C ALA A 553 29.99 43.21 2.86
N GLN A 554 31.26 43.37 3.23
CA GLN A 554 31.95 42.47 4.16
C GLN A 554 31.93 42.93 5.62
N SER A 555 31.59 44.18 5.86
CA SER A 555 31.36 44.72 7.21
C SER A 555 29.94 44.39 7.70
#